data_7c0f79425dca03faca0db8481a3982a7
#
_entry.id   7c0f79425dca03faca0db8481a3982a7
#
_cell.length_a   1.000
_cell.length_b   1.000
_cell.length_c   1.000
_cell.angle_alpha   90.00
_cell.angle_beta   90.00
_cell.angle_gamma   90.00
#
_symmetry.space_group_name_H-M   'P 1'
#
loop_
_entity.id
_entity.type
_entity.pdbx_description
1 polymer ?
#
loop_
_entity_poly.entity_id
_entity_poly.type
_entity_poly.pdbx_seq_one_letter_code
_entity_poly.pdbx_strand_id
1 'polypeptide(L)'
;NGEHALVIMPTGMGKSLCYQIPALVKRQQADNTQALSLVISPLIALMKDQVDGLRRKGIDASFINSSLGRREREERYDKLGKGEYDLLYVTPERFRKAEFLEALSHREIVLLAVDEAHCISEWGHDFRPDYTRLEEFRRLLNHPTTIALTATATPEVQSDIVRQLGLTPDEVTLY
;
A
#
# COMPACT_ATOMS: atom_id res chain seq x y z
N ASN A 1 -5.29 -11.81 -11.64
CA ASN A 1 -6.41 -11.49 -12.54
C ASN A 1 -6.58 -9.97 -12.80
N GLY A 2 -5.96 -9.07 -12.03
CA GLY A 2 -6.14 -7.62 -12.16
C GLY A 2 -7.40 -7.07 -11.49
N GLU A 3 -8.12 -7.90 -10.76
CA GLU A 3 -9.33 -7.52 -9.99
C GLU A 3 -8.94 -6.82 -8.69
N HIS A 4 -9.76 -5.85 -8.27
CA HIS A 4 -9.63 -5.25 -6.94
C HIS A 4 -10.23 -6.16 -5.87
N ALA A 5 -9.70 -6.10 -4.66
CA ALA A 5 -10.17 -6.95 -3.57
C ALA A 5 -10.30 -6.17 -2.24
N LEU A 6 -11.33 -6.52 -1.47
CA LEU A 6 -11.45 -6.18 -0.06
C LEU A 6 -11.38 -7.49 0.76
N VAL A 7 -10.37 -7.60 1.59
CA VAL A 7 -10.10 -8.80 2.41
C VAL A 7 -10.38 -8.49 3.88
N ILE A 8 -11.30 -9.25 4.47
CA ILE A 8 -11.62 -9.16 5.89
C ILE A 8 -11.10 -10.42 6.58
N MET A 9 -10.00 -10.29 7.29
CA MET A 9 -9.31 -11.43 7.88
C MET A 9 -8.80 -11.08 9.29
N PRO A 10 -9.11 -11.87 10.31
CA PRO A 10 -8.64 -11.63 11.68
C PRO A 10 -7.12 -11.46 11.78
N THR A 11 -6.68 -10.70 12.78
CA THR A 11 -5.26 -10.55 13.10
C THR A 11 -4.60 -11.91 13.35
N GLY A 12 -3.37 -12.11 12.88
CA GLY A 12 -2.63 -13.36 13.05
C GLY A 12 -2.90 -14.45 12.00
N MET A 13 -3.85 -14.24 11.09
CA MET A 13 -4.19 -15.18 10.02
C MET A 13 -3.34 -15.05 8.74
N GLY A 14 -2.25 -14.29 8.80
CA GLY A 14 -1.36 -14.14 7.63
C GLY A 14 -1.84 -13.09 6.61
N LYS A 15 -2.62 -12.12 7.02
CA LYS A 15 -3.20 -11.05 6.18
C LYS A 15 -2.16 -10.37 5.26
N SER A 16 -0.94 -10.12 5.75
CA SER A 16 0.14 -9.54 4.95
C SER A 16 0.53 -10.38 3.73
N LEU A 17 0.38 -11.70 3.78
CA LEU A 17 0.64 -12.58 2.63
C LEU A 17 -0.32 -12.32 1.47
N CYS A 18 -1.54 -11.83 1.74
CA CYS A 18 -2.53 -11.52 0.72
C CYS A 18 -2.08 -10.43 -0.25
N TYR A 19 -1.15 -9.56 0.14
CA TYR A 19 -0.55 -8.58 -0.76
C TYR A 19 0.91 -8.87 -1.08
N GLN A 20 1.67 -9.47 -0.17
CA GLN A 20 3.08 -9.79 -0.40
C GLN A 20 3.26 -10.81 -1.54
N ILE A 21 2.46 -11.88 -1.56
CA ILE A 21 2.53 -12.89 -2.63
C ILE A 21 2.14 -12.30 -3.99
N PRO A 22 0.99 -11.61 -4.16
CA PRO A 22 0.67 -10.94 -5.42
C PRO A 22 1.71 -9.90 -5.85
N ALA A 23 2.31 -9.18 -4.92
CA ALA A 23 3.38 -8.23 -5.21
C ALA A 23 4.58 -8.90 -5.88
N LEU A 24 5.03 -10.05 -5.36
CA LEU A 24 6.13 -10.81 -5.92
C LEU A 24 5.79 -11.40 -7.29
N VAL A 25 4.57 -11.95 -7.44
CA VAL A 25 4.11 -12.49 -8.73
C VAL A 25 4.08 -11.39 -9.80
N LYS A 26 3.50 -10.23 -9.47
CA LYS A 26 3.46 -9.09 -10.42
C LYS A 26 4.85 -8.58 -10.77
N ARG A 27 5.76 -8.57 -9.79
CA ARG A 27 7.16 -8.19 -10.03
C ARG A 27 7.87 -9.15 -10.98
N GLN A 28 7.65 -10.45 -10.83
CA GLN A 28 8.21 -11.47 -11.73
C GLN A 28 7.62 -11.41 -13.13
N GLN A 29 6.35 -11.00 -13.26
CA GLN A 29 5.67 -10.86 -14.55
C GLN A 29 6.02 -9.55 -15.27
N ALA A 30 6.57 -8.57 -14.58
CA ALA A 30 6.96 -7.30 -15.15
C ALA A 30 8.29 -7.42 -15.89
N ASP A 31 8.31 -7.03 -17.15
CA ASP A 31 9.51 -7.06 -18.01
C ASP A 31 10.51 -5.91 -17.73
N ASN A 32 10.25 -5.11 -16.69
CA ASN A 32 11.06 -3.94 -16.37
C ASN A 32 11.35 -3.82 -14.87
N THR A 33 12.42 -3.09 -14.55
CA THR A 33 12.81 -2.80 -13.15
C THR A 33 11.96 -1.73 -12.48
N GLN A 34 11.03 -1.12 -13.21
CA GLN A 34 10.21 0.00 -12.70
C GLN A 34 8.98 -0.47 -11.91
N ALA A 35 8.61 -1.75 -12.02
CA ALA A 35 7.47 -2.30 -11.29
C ALA A 35 7.68 -2.22 -9.77
N LEU A 36 6.72 -1.62 -9.08
CA LEU A 36 6.70 -1.44 -7.62
C LEU A 36 5.34 -1.81 -7.06
N SER A 37 5.32 -2.55 -5.97
CA SER A 37 4.14 -2.72 -5.13
C SER A 37 4.21 -1.78 -3.93
N LEU A 38 3.15 -0.99 -3.73
CA LEU A 38 3.07 0.01 -2.69
C LEU A 38 2.09 -0.43 -1.61
N VAL A 39 2.52 -0.39 -0.34
CA VAL A 39 1.69 -0.73 0.81
C VAL A 39 1.49 0.51 1.67
N ILE A 40 0.26 0.97 1.77
CA ILE A 40 -0.14 2.04 2.69
C ILE A 40 -0.55 1.40 4.01
N SER A 41 0.10 1.78 5.10
CA SER A 41 -0.21 1.30 6.45
C SER A 41 -0.06 2.43 7.47
N PRO A 42 -0.90 2.48 8.53
CA PRO A 42 -0.74 3.44 9.62
C PRO A 42 0.26 2.98 10.68
N LEU A 43 0.67 1.71 10.64
CA LEU A 43 1.39 1.03 11.73
C LEU A 43 2.90 1.14 11.52
N ILE A 44 3.45 2.33 11.80
CA ILE A 44 4.89 2.64 11.65
C ILE A 44 5.78 1.61 12.34
N ALA A 45 5.43 1.22 13.56
CA ALA A 45 6.22 0.27 14.35
C ALA A 45 6.35 -1.12 13.69
N LEU A 46 5.32 -1.55 12.94
CA LEU A 46 5.32 -2.85 12.28
C LEU A 46 6.01 -2.84 10.91
N MET A 47 6.15 -1.67 10.28
CA MET A 47 6.77 -1.58 8.95
C MET A 47 8.19 -2.12 8.93
N LYS A 48 9.00 -1.79 9.94
CA LYS A 48 10.37 -2.26 10.03
C LYS A 48 10.44 -3.78 10.10
N ASP A 49 9.62 -4.40 10.94
CA ASP A 49 9.60 -5.86 11.12
C ASP A 49 9.16 -6.57 9.84
N GLN A 50 8.16 -6.02 9.14
CA GLN A 50 7.69 -6.52 7.85
C GLN A 50 8.82 -6.46 6.80
N VAL A 51 9.49 -5.32 6.68
CA VAL A 51 10.59 -5.11 5.74
C VAL A 51 11.78 -6.02 6.07
N ASP A 52 12.17 -6.12 7.34
CA ASP A 52 13.27 -6.99 7.77
C ASP A 52 12.96 -8.46 7.46
N GLY A 53 11.69 -8.88 7.64
CA GLY A 53 11.22 -10.22 7.28
C GLY A 53 11.31 -10.51 5.78
N LEU A 54 10.94 -9.55 4.94
CA LEU A 54 11.03 -9.66 3.48
C LEU A 54 12.48 -9.70 3.01
N ARG A 55 13.34 -8.82 3.53
CA ARG A 55 14.78 -8.77 3.19
C ARG A 55 15.50 -10.06 3.52
N ARG A 56 15.17 -10.69 4.65
CA ARG A 56 15.73 -12.03 5.01
C ARG A 56 15.36 -13.12 4.00
N LYS A 57 14.30 -12.91 3.23
CA LYS A 57 13.85 -13.80 2.15
C LYS A 57 14.39 -13.40 0.77
N GLY A 58 15.30 -12.41 0.72
CA GLY A 58 15.89 -11.93 -0.54
C GLY A 58 14.98 -11.00 -1.35
N ILE A 59 13.97 -10.37 -0.71
CA ILE A 59 13.05 -9.44 -1.37
C ILE A 59 13.51 -8.01 -1.09
N ASP A 60 13.66 -7.21 -2.15
CA ASP A 60 14.04 -5.80 -2.06
C ASP A 60 12.86 -4.95 -1.58
N ALA A 61 12.74 -4.85 -0.27
CA ALA A 61 11.70 -4.08 0.40
C ALA A 61 12.28 -2.94 1.23
N SER A 62 11.49 -1.87 1.38
CA SER A 62 11.82 -0.75 2.26
C SER A 62 10.55 -0.13 2.85
N PHE A 63 10.73 0.86 3.73
CA PHE A 63 9.66 1.70 4.23
C PHE A 63 10.08 3.17 4.26
N ILE A 64 9.12 4.07 4.07
CA ILE A 64 9.30 5.52 4.19
C ILE A 64 8.18 6.08 5.04
N ASN A 65 8.51 6.57 6.22
CA ASN A 65 7.57 7.15 7.17
C ASN A 65 8.23 8.28 8.00
N SER A 66 7.53 8.82 8.97
CA SER A 66 7.99 9.95 9.78
C SER A 66 9.11 9.61 10.78
N SER A 67 9.37 8.32 11.04
CA SER A 67 10.44 7.90 11.95
C SER A 67 11.84 8.06 11.37
N LEU A 68 11.94 8.21 10.05
CA LEU A 68 13.23 8.34 9.35
C LEU A 68 13.81 9.74 9.51
N GLY A 69 15.10 9.80 9.81
CA GLY A 69 15.88 11.04 9.71
C GLY A 69 15.92 11.57 8.27
N ARG A 70 16.26 12.86 8.11
CA ARG A 70 16.27 13.53 6.81
C ARG A 70 17.20 12.80 5.80
N ARG A 71 18.45 12.54 6.20
CA ARG A 71 19.45 11.90 5.34
C ARG A 71 19.00 10.51 4.88
N GLU A 72 18.52 9.69 5.82
CA GLU A 72 18.06 8.33 5.53
C GLU A 72 16.86 8.34 4.57
N ARG A 73 15.95 9.30 4.74
CA ARG A 73 14.79 9.48 3.87
C ARG A 73 15.21 9.89 2.45
N GLU A 74 16.15 10.84 2.31
CA GLU A 74 16.69 11.27 1.02
C GLU A 74 17.37 10.10 0.28
N GLU A 75 18.16 9.27 0.99
CA GLU A 75 18.77 8.07 0.43
C GLU A 75 17.72 7.06 -0.07
N ARG A 76 16.60 6.89 0.66
CA ARG A 76 15.52 6.00 0.24
C ARG A 76 14.72 6.55 -0.94
N TYR A 77 14.54 7.86 -1.06
CA TYR A 77 13.93 8.46 -2.24
C TYR A 77 14.79 8.25 -3.48
N ASP A 78 16.11 8.42 -3.38
CA ASP A 78 17.04 8.16 -4.47
C ASP A 78 16.97 6.69 -4.94
N LYS A 79 17.02 5.75 -4.01
CA LYS A 79 16.88 4.31 -4.30
C LYS A 79 15.53 3.96 -4.91
N LEU A 80 14.45 4.56 -4.41
CA LEU A 80 13.10 4.40 -4.94
C LEU A 80 13.05 4.82 -6.42
N GLY A 81 13.54 6.01 -6.75
CA GLY A 81 13.59 6.50 -8.13
C GLY A 81 14.45 5.66 -9.06
N LYS A 82 15.51 5.03 -8.54
CA LYS A 82 16.41 4.12 -9.29
C LYS A 82 15.84 2.72 -9.51
N GLY A 83 14.68 2.39 -8.97
CA GLY A 83 14.09 1.06 -9.15
C GLY A 83 14.66 -0.03 -8.24
N GLU A 84 15.30 0.34 -7.12
CA GLU A 84 15.95 -0.62 -6.22
C GLU A 84 14.98 -1.37 -5.28
N TYR A 85 13.69 -0.97 -5.22
CA TYR A 85 12.71 -1.64 -4.37
C TYR A 85 11.64 -2.33 -5.21
N ASP A 86 11.25 -3.55 -4.80
CA ASP A 86 10.12 -4.30 -5.34
C ASP A 86 8.84 -4.04 -4.55
N LEU A 87 8.97 -3.74 -3.25
CA LEU A 87 7.87 -3.48 -2.34
C LEU A 87 8.24 -2.35 -1.37
N LEU A 88 7.35 -1.35 -1.25
CA LEU A 88 7.56 -0.19 -0.39
C LEU A 88 6.37 0.02 0.55
N TYR A 89 6.64 0.08 1.85
CA TYR A 89 5.67 0.49 2.87
C TYR A 89 5.74 1.98 3.10
N VAL A 90 4.59 2.65 3.12
CA VAL A 90 4.48 4.08 3.39
C VAL A 90 3.30 4.40 4.28
N THR A 91 3.40 5.51 4.99
CA THR A 91 2.24 6.12 5.64
C THR A 91 1.55 7.10 4.67
N PRO A 92 0.21 7.28 4.75
CA PRO A 92 -0.54 8.06 3.75
C PRO A 92 -0.12 9.52 3.64
N GLU A 93 0.39 10.13 4.71
CA GLU A 93 0.87 11.52 4.67
C GLU A 93 2.08 11.73 3.74
N ARG A 94 2.79 10.66 3.34
CA ARG A 94 3.91 10.77 2.39
C ARG A 94 3.46 11.29 1.02
N PHE A 95 2.22 11.02 0.61
CA PHE A 95 1.67 11.52 -0.65
C PHE A 95 1.50 13.04 -0.71
N ARG A 96 1.68 13.75 0.40
CA ARG A 96 1.72 15.22 0.44
C ARG A 96 3.13 15.79 0.22
N LYS A 97 4.15 14.96 0.05
CA LYS A 97 5.54 15.37 -0.10
C LYS A 97 5.94 15.30 -1.57
N ALA A 98 6.29 16.46 -2.13
CA ALA A 98 6.66 16.57 -3.54
C ALA A 98 7.82 15.65 -3.92
N GLU A 99 8.84 15.55 -3.06
CA GLU A 99 10.01 14.70 -3.28
C GLU A 99 9.65 13.21 -3.35
N PHE A 100 8.65 12.79 -2.56
CA PHE A 100 8.15 11.42 -2.62
C PHE A 100 7.39 11.15 -3.92
N LEU A 101 6.51 12.06 -4.32
CA LEU A 101 5.77 11.95 -5.58
C LEU A 101 6.69 11.96 -6.79
N GLU A 102 7.75 12.79 -6.76
CA GLU A 102 8.77 12.81 -7.80
C GLU A 102 9.49 11.46 -7.90
N ALA A 103 9.95 10.91 -6.79
CA ALA A 103 10.59 9.58 -6.77
C ALA A 103 9.64 8.47 -7.28
N LEU A 104 8.34 8.53 -6.92
CA LEU A 104 7.33 7.59 -7.42
C LEU A 104 7.05 7.74 -8.92
N SER A 105 7.18 8.93 -9.49
CA SER A 105 6.91 9.18 -10.91
C SER A 105 7.79 8.37 -11.86
N HIS A 106 8.94 7.90 -11.38
CA HIS A 106 9.86 7.01 -12.08
C HIS A 106 9.49 5.53 -11.97
N ARG A 107 8.41 5.20 -11.28
CA ARG A 107 8.01 3.82 -11.00
C ARG A 107 6.63 3.51 -11.59
N GLU A 108 6.46 2.26 -11.97
CA GLU A 108 5.16 1.70 -12.36
C GLU A 108 4.54 0.98 -11.14
N ILE A 109 3.44 1.52 -10.62
CA ILE A 109 2.76 0.90 -9.48
C ILE A 109 1.85 -0.22 -9.98
N VAL A 110 2.30 -1.47 -9.81
CA VAL A 110 1.59 -2.66 -10.28
C VAL A 110 0.58 -3.21 -9.26
N LEU A 111 0.74 -2.84 -7.99
CA LEU A 111 -0.17 -3.20 -6.90
C LEU A 111 -0.17 -2.11 -5.84
N LEU A 112 -1.36 -1.70 -5.41
CA LEU A 112 -1.58 -0.87 -4.23
C LEU A 112 -2.27 -1.69 -3.16
N ALA A 113 -1.62 -1.92 -2.04
CA ALA A 113 -2.22 -2.51 -0.85
C ALA A 113 -2.54 -1.42 0.17
N VAL A 114 -3.73 -1.46 0.74
CA VAL A 114 -4.16 -0.57 1.82
C VAL A 114 -4.41 -1.43 3.05
N ASP A 115 -3.45 -1.45 3.96
CA ASP A 115 -3.57 -2.18 5.22
C ASP A 115 -4.35 -1.34 6.24
N GLU A 116 -5.00 -2.02 7.18
CA GLU A 116 -5.90 -1.42 8.15
C GLU A 116 -6.95 -0.50 7.48
N ALA A 117 -7.57 -0.99 6.41
CA ALA A 117 -8.45 -0.21 5.55
C ALA A 117 -9.68 0.37 6.28
N HIS A 118 -10.05 -0.15 7.46
CA HIS A 118 -11.08 0.45 8.30
C HIS A 118 -10.76 1.90 8.70
N CYS A 119 -9.47 2.30 8.69
CA CYS A 119 -9.05 3.69 8.94
C CYS A 119 -9.54 4.69 7.89
N ILE A 120 -10.00 4.22 6.73
CA ILE A 120 -10.55 5.06 5.66
C ILE A 120 -11.92 5.61 6.06
N SER A 121 -12.70 4.81 6.79
CA SER A 121 -14.12 5.09 7.05
C SER A 121 -14.31 5.91 8.32
N GLU A 122 -15.09 6.99 8.21
CA GLU A 122 -15.53 7.77 9.36
C GLU A 122 -16.43 6.94 10.30
N TRP A 123 -17.02 5.86 9.81
CA TRP A 123 -17.81 4.90 10.57
C TRP A 123 -16.98 3.79 11.21
N GLY A 124 -15.68 3.76 10.91
CA GLY A 124 -14.73 2.83 11.50
C GLY A 124 -14.29 3.28 12.90
N HIS A 125 -13.82 2.34 13.69
CA HIS A 125 -13.38 2.59 15.07
C HIS A 125 -12.04 3.33 15.21
N ASP A 126 -11.27 3.44 14.13
CA ASP A 126 -9.95 4.12 14.08
C ASP A 126 -9.82 4.98 12.82
N PHE A 127 -10.79 5.87 12.62
CA PHE A 127 -10.78 6.79 11.47
C PHE A 127 -9.54 7.68 11.47
N ARG A 128 -8.89 7.78 10.30
CA ARG A 128 -7.71 8.62 10.09
C ARG A 128 -7.88 9.52 8.87
N PRO A 129 -7.90 10.85 9.05
CA PRO A 129 -8.13 11.80 7.95
C PRO A 129 -7.17 11.66 6.77
N ASP A 130 -5.94 11.21 6.99
CA ASP A 130 -4.97 11.00 5.92
C ASP A 130 -5.35 9.88 4.95
N TYR A 131 -6.24 8.97 5.35
CA TYR A 131 -6.80 7.92 4.50
C TYR A 131 -7.94 8.38 3.58
N THR A 132 -8.54 9.54 3.80
CA THR A 132 -9.68 10.03 2.98
C THR A 132 -9.30 10.46 1.56
N ARG A 133 -8.00 10.56 1.26
CA ARG A 133 -7.48 10.97 -0.05
C ARG A 133 -7.01 9.81 -0.92
N LEU A 134 -7.35 8.57 -0.57
CA LEU A 134 -6.84 7.39 -1.29
C LEU A 134 -7.35 7.28 -2.73
N GLU A 135 -8.56 7.77 -3.04
CA GLU A 135 -9.03 7.89 -4.42
C GLU A 135 -8.09 8.79 -5.24
N GLU A 136 -7.73 9.96 -4.70
CA GLU A 136 -6.79 10.89 -5.34
C GLU A 136 -5.43 10.23 -5.55
N PHE A 137 -4.91 9.51 -4.54
CA PHE A 137 -3.63 8.81 -4.65
C PHE A 137 -3.68 7.71 -5.69
N ARG A 138 -4.76 6.92 -5.75
CA ARG A 138 -4.95 5.92 -6.80
C ARG A 138 -4.92 6.54 -8.19
N ARG A 139 -5.57 7.69 -8.37
CA ARG A 139 -5.55 8.43 -9.64
C ARG A 139 -4.14 8.90 -10.00
N LEU A 140 -3.39 9.47 -9.06
CA LEU A 140 -1.99 9.86 -9.24
C LEU A 140 -1.08 8.68 -9.61
N LEU A 141 -1.38 7.49 -9.13
CA LEU A 141 -0.66 6.25 -9.39
C LEU A 141 -1.16 5.52 -10.65
N ASN A 142 -2.00 6.15 -11.47
CA ASN A 142 -2.57 5.57 -12.68
C ASN A 142 -3.48 4.33 -12.42
N HIS A 143 -4.32 4.41 -11.38
CA HIS A 143 -5.33 3.40 -11.04
C HIS A 143 -4.80 1.95 -10.92
N PRO A 144 -3.79 1.68 -10.10
CA PRO A 144 -3.23 0.34 -9.96
C PRO A 144 -4.26 -0.65 -9.43
N THR A 145 -4.04 -1.94 -9.67
CA THR A 145 -4.77 -3.00 -8.97
C THR A 145 -4.66 -2.76 -7.46
N THR A 146 -5.81 -2.74 -6.78
CA THR A 146 -5.88 -2.35 -5.37
C THR A 146 -6.43 -3.48 -4.51
N ILE A 147 -5.75 -3.78 -3.41
CA ILE A 147 -6.22 -4.68 -2.37
C ILE A 147 -6.33 -3.92 -1.04
N ALA A 148 -7.52 -3.88 -0.46
CA ALA A 148 -7.76 -3.31 0.85
C ALA A 148 -7.91 -4.44 1.88
N LEU A 149 -7.29 -4.30 3.06
CA LEU A 149 -7.27 -5.34 4.07
C LEU A 149 -7.62 -4.75 5.43
N THR A 150 -8.46 -5.47 6.16
CA THR A 150 -8.80 -5.11 7.55
C THR A 150 -9.13 -6.36 8.36
N ALA A 151 -9.00 -6.26 9.68
CA ALA A 151 -9.40 -7.35 10.59
C ALA A 151 -10.93 -7.39 10.76
N THR A 152 -11.58 -6.23 10.75
CA THR A 152 -13.01 -6.09 10.99
C THR A 152 -13.59 -4.96 10.14
N ALA A 153 -14.75 -5.19 9.54
CA ALA A 153 -15.54 -4.15 8.87
C ALA A 153 -17.02 -4.56 8.82
N THR A 154 -17.90 -3.71 9.34
CA THR A 154 -19.33 -3.86 9.13
C THR A 154 -19.69 -3.62 7.66
N PRO A 155 -20.86 -4.06 7.18
CA PRO A 155 -21.27 -3.79 5.78
C PRO A 155 -21.19 -2.31 5.39
N GLU A 156 -21.53 -1.40 6.31
CA GLU A 156 -21.43 0.05 6.11
C GLU A 156 -19.98 0.49 5.92
N VAL A 157 -19.06 -0.01 6.75
CA VAL A 157 -17.62 0.27 6.64
C VAL A 157 -17.05 -0.31 5.35
N GLN A 158 -17.45 -1.52 4.96
CA GLN A 158 -17.05 -2.14 3.68
C GLN A 158 -17.45 -1.27 2.48
N SER A 159 -18.70 -0.83 2.44
CA SER A 159 -19.23 0.03 1.39
C SER A 159 -18.49 1.37 1.34
N ASP A 160 -18.18 1.94 2.50
CA ASP A 160 -17.46 3.20 2.59
C ASP A 160 -15.99 3.05 2.13
N ILE A 161 -15.30 1.96 2.49
CA ILE A 161 -13.95 1.65 2.02
C ILE A 161 -13.91 1.62 0.49
N VAL A 162 -14.83 0.89 -0.15
CA VAL A 162 -14.89 0.76 -1.61
C VAL A 162 -15.10 2.13 -2.25
N ARG A 163 -16.05 2.92 -1.74
CA ARG A 163 -16.35 4.28 -2.22
C ARG A 163 -15.16 5.23 -2.06
N GLN A 164 -14.51 5.25 -0.92
CA GLN A 164 -13.37 6.14 -0.63
C GLN A 164 -12.11 5.76 -1.44
N LEU A 165 -12.05 4.55 -1.95
CA LEU A 165 -11.03 4.13 -2.91
C LEU A 165 -11.37 4.54 -4.36
N GLY A 166 -12.53 5.17 -4.61
CA GLY A 166 -13.00 5.52 -5.94
C GLY A 166 -13.33 4.28 -6.77
N LEU A 167 -13.86 3.23 -6.13
CA LEU A 167 -14.27 1.98 -6.75
C LEU A 167 -15.77 1.78 -6.61
N THR A 168 -16.34 0.98 -7.51
CA THR A 168 -17.71 0.50 -7.41
C THR A 168 -17.75 -0.92 -6.83
N PRO A 169 -18.87 -1.35 -6.22
CA PRO A 169 -18.99 -2.71 -5.70
C PRO A 169 -18.73 -3.80 -6.74
N ASP A 170 -19.04 -3.55 -8.01
CA ASP A 170 -18.86 -4.51 -9.10
C ASP A 170 -17.39 -4.69 -9.49
N GLU A 171 -16.53 -3.75 -9.12
CA GLU A 171 -15.08 -3.79 -9.38
C GLU A 171 -14.30 -4.50 -8.28
N VAL A 172 -14.94 -4.84 -7.16
CA VAL A 172 -14.27 -5.33 -5.95
C VAL A 172 -14.80 -6.70 -5.56
N THR A 173 -13.90 -7.68 -5.45
CA THR A 173 -14.23 -8.98 -4.86
C THR A 173 -14.00 -8.93 -3.35
N LEU A 174 -15.03 -9.36 -2.60
CA LEU A 174 -14.97 -9.45 -1.12
C LEU A 174 -14.53 -10.85 -0.69
N TYR A 175 -13.54 -10.91 0.19
CA TYR A 175 -13.03 -12.15 0.80
C TYR A 175 -13.10 -12.10 2.31
#